data_16e5b81f1490b5d1451c696f281642d1
#
_entry.id   16e5b81f1490b5d1451c696f281642d1
#
_cell.length_a   1.000
_cell.length_b   1.000
_cell.length_c   1.000
_cell.angle_alpha   90.00
_cell.angle_beta   90.00
_cell.angle_gamma   90.00
#
_symmetry.space_group_name_H-M   'P 1'
#
loop_
_entity.id
_entity.type
_entity.pdbx_description
1 polymer ?
#
loop_
_entity_poly.entity_id
_entity_poly.type
_entity_poly.pdbx_seq_one_letter_code
_entity_poly.pdbx_strand_id
1 'polypeptide(L)'
;MTAPDQKRRQLLQGIGAGLALPALGVAPAIIAAPRERPQMLDGVQSGDVAGDRALIWSRCDRPGRLIVEWDTRSRFGNPRRMVSLITDASQDFTARVDLRGLPADQSIFYRARFEDARSGMLSEPWFGHLRSAPTRPRDIRFVWGGDTCGQGYGINPDFGGMRIYESMRMRRPDFFLHSGDVIYADGPIPAEVTAEDGSIWRNLVTEEKSKVAETLHEF
;
A
#
# COMPACT_ATOMS: atom_id res chain seq x y z
N MET A 1 6.20 22.87 -63.10
CA MET A 1 5.31 22.39 -62.04
C MET A 1 4.87 20.99 -62.45
N THR A 2 5.58 20.01 -61.97
CA THR A 2 5.46 18.59 -62.35
C THR A 2 4.80 17.87 -61.20
N ALA A 3 3.71 17.15 -61.48
CA ALA A 3 2.97 16.33 -60.54
C ALA A 3 3.73 15.03 -60.19
N PRO A 4 3.91 14.71 -58.92
CA PRO A 4 4.31 13.38 -58.50
C PRO A 4 3.17 12.76 -57.72
N ASP A 5 2.50 11.78 -58.25
CA ASP A 5 1.79 10.78 -57.36
C ASP A 5 1.03 9.68 -58.08
N GLN A 6 1.48 9.24 -59.26
CA GLN A 6 0.86 8.06 -59.86
C GLN A 6 1.57 6.73 -59.59
N LYS A 7 2.80 6.74 -59.05
CA LYS A 7 3.54 5.51 -58.76
C LYS A 7 3.27 4.88 -57.38
N ARG A 8 2.65 5.61 -56.46
CA ARG A 8 2.30 5.08 -55.13
C ARG A 8 0.95 4.33 -55.09
N ARG A 9 0.07 4.55 -56.06
CA ARG A 9 -1.24 3.89 -56.11
C ARG A 9 -1.24 2.51 -56.78
N GLN A 10 -0.20 2.14 -57.48
CA GLN A 10 -0.13 0.82 -58.17
C GLN A 10 0.55 -0.27 -57.33
N LEU A 11 1.11 0.05 -56.13
CA LEU A 11 1.77 -0.94 -55.27
C LEU A 11 0.82 -1.57 -54.23
N LEU A 12 -0.44 -1.15 -54.21
CA LEU A 12 -1.42 -1.66 -53.22
C LEU A 12 -2.52 -2.56 -53.85
N GLN A 13 -2.38 -2.93 -55.12
CA GLN A 13 -3.43 -3.77 -55.78
C GLN A 13 -2.98 -5.17 -56.18
N GLY A 14 -1.93 -5.68 -55.61
CA GLY A 14 -1.43 -6.99 -56.04
C GLY A 14 -0.90 -7.86 -54.92
N ILE A 15 -1.67 -8.19 -53.88
CA ILE A 15 -1.50 -9.44 -53.09
C ILE A 15 -2.86 -9.72 -52.39
N GLY A 16 -3.70 -10.38 -53.15
CA GLY A 16 -4.92 -10.97 -52.63
C GLY A 16 -4.94 -12.44 -53.03
N ALA A 17 -4.35 -13.30 -52.24
CA ALA A 17 -4.67 -14.73 -52.21
C ALA A 17 -4.09 -15.38 -50.95
N GLY A 18 -4.91 -15.60 -50.00
CA GLY A 18 -5.09 -16.79 -49.19
C GLY A 18 -3.92 -17.41 -48.42
N LEU A 19 -3.88 -17.14 -47.15
CA LEU A 19 -3.65 -18.14 -46.13
C LEU A 19 -4.45 -17.70 -44.89
N ALA A 20 -5.62 -18.27 -44.71
CA ALA A 20 -6.37 -18.20 -43.45
C ALA A 20 -5.62 -19.06 -42.43
N LEU A 21 -4.72 -18.44 -41.68
CA LEU A 21 -4.24 -18.98 -40.42
C LEU A 21 -5.40 -18.82 -39.40
N PRO A 22 -5.75 -19.88 -38.63
CA PRO A 22 -6.68 -19.74 -37.55
C PRO A 22 -6.08 -18.72 -36.55
N ALA A 23 -6.70 -17.56 -36.44
CA ALA A 23 -6.43 -16.64 -35.37
C ALA A 23 -6.78 -17.37 -34.07
N LEU A 24 -5.78 -17.92 -33.41
CA LEU A 24 -5.85 -18.24 -31.99
C LEU A 24 -6.16 -16.91 -31.34
N GLY A 25 -7.43 -16.73 -31.01
CA GLY A 25 -7.91 -15.53 -30.32
C GLY A 25 -7.24 -15.44 -28.96
N VAL A 26 -6.14 -14.74 -28.90
CA VAL A 26 -5.66 -14.20 -27.63
C VAL A 26 -6.70 -13.15 -27.27
N ALA A 27 -7.61 -13.53 -26.36
CA ALA A 27 -8.55 -12.57 -25.80
C ALA A 27 -7.73 -11.38 -25.30
N PRO A 28 -8.05 -10.14 -25.70
CA PRO A 28 -7.35 -8.98 -25.19
C PRO A 28 -7.44 -9.03 -23.68
N ALA A 29 -6.29 -8.96 -22.99
CA ALA A 29 -6.28 -8.80 -21.55
C ALA A 29 -7.02 -7.49 -21.26
N ILE A 30 -8.22 -7.59 -20.69
CA ILE A 30 -8.98 -6.42 -20.24
C ILE A 30 -8.17 -5.87 -19.06
N ILE A 31 -7.41 -4.83 -19.31
CA ILE A 31 -6.79 -4.03 -18.24
C ILE A 31 -7.92 -3.19 -17.67
N ALA A 32 -8.48 -3.65 -16.54
CA ALA A 32 -9.51 -2.90 -15.83
C ALA A 32 -9.02 -1.49 -15.51
N ALA A 33 -9.88 -0.49 -15.68
CA ALA A 33 -9.57 0.88 -15.33
C ALA A 33 -9.17 0.96 -13.84
N PRO A 34 -8.27 1.87 -13.43
CA PRO A 34 -7.79 1.96 -12.05
C PRO A 34 -8.91 2.04 -11.00
N ARG A 35 -10.05 2.68 -11.33
CA ARG A 35 -11.23 2.79 -10.45
C ARG A 35 -12.02 1.49 -10.28
N GLU A 36 -11.83 0.51 -11.15
CA GLU A 36 -12.50 -0.79 -11.07
C GLU A 36 -11.78 -1.74 -10.11
N ARG A 37 -10.49 -1.50 -9.85
CA ARG A 37 -9.69 -2.30 -8.94
C ARG A 37 -9.83 -1.79 -7.51
N PRO A 38 -9.80 -2.68 -6.50
CA PRO A 38 -9.69 -2.26 -5.11
C PRO A 38 -8.42 -1.44 -4.88
N GLN A 39 -8.51 -0.45 -3.99
CA GLN A 39 -7.41 0.45 -3.67
C GLN A 39 -6.92 0.23 -2.24
N MET A 40 -5.61 0.26 -2.05
CA MET A 40 -4.94 0.18 -0.75
C MET A 40 -4.29 1.54 -0.47
N LEU A 41 -5.08 2.54 -0.09
CA LEU A 41 -4.63 3.94 0.02
C LEU A 41 -3.72 4.17 1.21
N ASP A 42 -3.88 3.39 2.28
CA ASP A 42 -3.17 3.55 3.55
C ASP A 42 -1.90 2.68 3.62
N GLY A 43 -1.55 2.00 2.52
CA GLY A 43 -0.38 1.15 2.45
C GLY A 43 -0.53 -0.17 3.21
N VAL A 44 0.59 -0.71 3.68
CA VAL A 44 0.66 -1.99 4.39
C VAL A 44 1.59 -1.87 5.59
N GLN A 45 1.20 -2.49 6.70
CA GLN A 45 2.03 -2.58 7.89
C GLN A 45 2.36 -4.03 8.21
N SER A 46 3.54 -4.25 8.80
CA SER A 46 3.97 -5.52 9.36
C SER A 46 4.35 -5.35 10.83
N GLY A 47 4.02 -6.35 11.64
CA GLY A 47 4.31 -6.29 13.07
C GLY A 47 4.12 -7.63 13.77
N ASP A 48 4.10 -7.61 15.10
CA ASP A 48 3.88 -8.77 15.97
C ASP A 48 4.77 -9.96 15.57
N VAL A 49 6.06 -9.66 15.29
CA VAL A 49 7.03 -10.68 14.89
C VAL A 49 7.44 -11.49 16.12
N ALA A 50 7.04 -12.76 16.19
CA ALA A 50 7.30 -13.63 17.33
C ALA A 50 7.42 -15.09 16.87
N GLY A 51 8.46 -15.79 17.32
CA GLY A 51 8.71 -17.17 16.90
C GLY A 51 8.80 -17.30 15.37
N ASP A 52 7.95 -18.11 14.79
CA ASP A 52 7.86 -18.35 13.34
C ASP A 52 6.74 -17.57 12.64
N ARG A 53 6.22 -16.52 13.27
CA ARG A 53 5.07 -15.75 12.78
C ARG A 53 5.35 -14.26 12.65
N ALA A 54 4.56 -13.59 11.82
CA ALA A 54 4.43 -12.15 11.71
C ALA A 54 3.04 -11.77 11.21
N LEU A 55 2.56 -10.60 11.58
CA LEU A 55 1.25 -10.11 11.16
C LEU A 55 1.42 -9.06 10.07
N ILE A 56 0.64 -9.18 9.00
CA ILE A 56 0.51 -8.18 7.95
C ILE A 56 -0.89 -7.58 8.02
N TRP A 57 -0.95 -6.26 8.06
CA TRP A 57 -2.20 -5.49 8.11
C TRP A 57 -2.29 -4.55 6.91
N SER A 58 -3.50 -4.36 6.42
CA SER A 58 -3.82 -3.32 5.43
C SER A 58 -5.31 -3.00 5.42
N ARG A 59 -5.68 -1.92 4.73
CA ARG A 59 -7.04 -1.43 4.54
C ARG A 59 -7.34 -1.30 3.05
N CYS A 60 -8.58 -1.61 2.69
CA CYS A 60 -9.10 -1.48 1.33
C CYS A 60 -10.17 -0.39 1.27
N ASP A 61 -10.50 0.09 0.07
CA ASP A 61 -11.59 1.04 -0.17
C ASP A 61 -12.99 0.39 -0.29
N ARG A 62 -13.04 -0.96 -0.23
CA ARG A 62 -14.27 -1.74 -0.45
C ARG A 62 -14.19 -3.14 0.14
N PRO A 63 -15.32 -3.90 0.20
CA PRO A 63 -15.30 -5.30 0.66
C PRO A 63 -14.33 -6.15 -0.16
N GLY A 64 -13.45 -6.87 0.54
CA GLY A 64 -12.42 -7.69 -0.09
C GLY A 64 -11.68 -8.56 0.89
N ARG A 65 -10.73 -9.35 0.39
CA ARG A 65 -9.83 -10.14 1.22
C ARG A 65 -8.37 -9.82 0.91
N LEU A 66 -7.58 -9.71 1.96
CA LEU A 66 -6.16 -9.46 1.86
C LEU A 66 -5.44 -10.76 1.49
N ILE A 67 -4.69 -10.72 0.42
CA ILE A 67 -3.81 -11.79 -0.04
C ILE A 67 -2.38 -11.35 0.20
N VAL A 68 -1.62 -12.14 0.93
CA VAL A 68 -0.21 -11.91 1.17
C VAL A 68 0.58 -13.10 0.63
N GLU A 69 1.53 -12.81 -0.23
CA GLU A 69 2.53 -13.76 -0.69
C GLU A 69 3.88 -13.36 -0.13
N TRP A 70 4.62 -14.32 0.41
CA TRP A 70 5.92 -14.06 0.99
C TRP A 70 6.98 -15.10 0.60
N ASP A 71 8.23 -14.68 0.57
CA ASP A 71 9.41 -15.50 0.26
C ASP A 71 10.61 -14.96 1.05
N THR A 72 11.63 -15.77 1.22
CA THR A 72 12.95 -15.35 1.73
C THR A 72 13.79 -14.63 0.68
N ARG A 73 13.33 -14.61 -0.56
CA ARG A 73 13.97 -13.96 -1.71
C ARG A 73 13.07 -12.89 -2.30
N SER A 74 13.63 -11.74 -2.59
CA SER A 74 12.89 -10.61 -3.19
C SER A 74 12.32 -10.90 -4.59
N ARG A 75 12.80 -11.95 -5.25
CA ARG A 75 12.31 -12.38 -6.58
C ARG A 75 11.05 -13.23 -6.54
N PHE A 76 10.57 -13.62 -5.34
CA PHE A 76 9.38 -14.47 -5.19
C PHE A 76 9.42 -15.74 -6.05
N GLY A 77 10.53 -16.47 -6.00
CA GLY A 77 10.73 -17.67 -6.81
C GLY A 77 9.83 -18.84 -6.43
N ASN A 78 9.47 -18.94 -5.14
CA ASN A 78 8.55 -19.94 -4.60
C ASN A 78 7.77 -19.35 -3.41
N PRO A 79 6.89 -18.37 -3.65
CA PRO A 79 6.20 -17.68 -2.57
C PRO A 79 5.17 -18.58 -1.90
N ARG A 80 5.10 -18.46 -0.57
CA ARG A 80 3.97 -18.98 0.21
C ARG A 80 2.85 -17.94 0.21
N ARG A 81 1.61 -18.41 0.15
CA ARG A 81 0.43 -17.55 0.06
C ARG A 81 -0.47 -17.75 1.26
N MET A 82 -0.90 -16.64 1.86
CA MET A 82 -1.86 -16.58 2.95
C MET A 82 -2.98 -15.60 2.56
N VAL A 83 -4.19 -15.85 3.08
CA VAL A 83 -5.37 -15.04 2.71
C VAL A 83 -6.21 -14.80 3.96
N SER A 84 -6.70 -13.56 4.13
CA SER A 84 -7.64 -13.22 5.20
C SER A 84 -9.05 -13.70 4.91
N LEU A 85 -9.94 -13.57 5.90
CA LEU A 85 -11.38 -13.52 5.65
C LEU A 85 -11.73 -12.28 4.84
N ILE A 86 -12.91 -12.24 4.26
CA ILE A 86 -13.46 -11.03 3.62
C ILE A 86 -13.73 -10.02 4.73
N THR A 87 -13.28 -8.80 4.52
CA THR A 87 -13.58 -7.64 5.36
C THR A 87 -14.64 -6.76 4.69
N ASP A 88 -15.36 -5.99 5.49
CA ASP A 88 -16.42 -5.09 5.04
C ASP A 88 -16.43 -3.77 5.85
N ALA A 89 -17.44 -2.95 5.64
CA ALA A 89 -17.57 -1.65 6.29
C ALA A 89 -17.67 -1.72 7.82
N SER A 90 -18.13 -2.84 8.41
CA SER A 90 -18.19 -3.01 9.87
C SER A 90 -16.81 -3.08 10.52
N GLN A 91 -15.79 -3.40 9.72
CA GLN A 91 -14.39 -3.48 10.11
C GLN A 91 -13.56 -2.37 9.46
N ASP A 92 -14.20 -1.35 8.92
CA ASP A 92 -13.58 -0.28 8.14
C ASP A 92 -12.69 -0.84 7.02
N PHE A 93 -13.12 -1.93 6.39
CA PHE A 93 -12.40 -2.63 5.32
C PHE A 93 -10.96 -3.03 5.68
N THR A 94 -10.63 -3.13 6.96
CA THR A 94 -9.31 -3.56 7.42
C THR A 94 -9.19 -5.08 7.41
N ALA A 95 -8.02 -5.60 7.09
CA ALA A 95 -7.74 -7.02 7.13
C ALA A 95 -6.36 -7.32 7.69
N ARG A 96 -6.23 -8.49 8.32
CA ARG A 96 -4.98 -9.00 8.86
C ARG A 96 -4.71 -10.40 8.35
N VAL A 97 -3.44 -10.67 8.07
CA VAL A 97 -2.95 -12.00 7.71
C VAL A 97 -1.81 -12.37 8.65
N ASP A 98 -1.94 -13.48 9.33
CA ASP A 98 -0.92 -14.05 10.20
C ASP A 98 -0.01 -14.98 9.35
N LEU A 99 1.16 -14.49 9.01
CA LEU A 99 2.18 -15.31 8.34
C LEU A 99 2.71 -16.34 9.33
N ARG A 100 2.86 -17.60 8.88
CA ARG A 100 3.33 -18.71 9.70
C ARG A 100 4.39 -19.53 8.99
N GLY A 101 5.21 -20.22 9.78
CA GLY A 101 6.30 -21.04 9.28
C GLY A 101 7.43 -20.21 8.71
N LEU A 102 7.64 -19.01 9.26
CA LEU A 102 8.76 -18.15 8.89
C LEU A 102 10.07 -18.78 9.38
N PRO A 103 11.10 -18.86 8.52
CA PRO A 103 12.42 -19.30 8.98
C PRO A 103 13.00 -18.24 9.92
N ALA A 104 13.73 -18.68 10.95
CA ALA A 104 14.26 -17.78 11.96
C ALA A 104 15.38 -16.89 11.43
N ASP A 105 15.43 -15.63 11.93
CA ASP A 105 16.49 -14.67 11.70
C ASP A 105 16.79 -14.38 10.22
N GLN A 106 15.76 -14.36 9.38
CA GLN A 106 15.87 -14.09 7.94
C GLN A 106 15.07 -12.88 7.51
N SER A 107 15.49 -12.27 6.41
CA SER A 107 14.67 -11.30 5.70
C SER A 107 13.50 -12.02 5.02
N ILE A 108 12.31 -11.56 5.29
CA ILE A 108 11.07 -12.03 4.69
C ILE A 108 10.55 -10.90 3.79
N PHE A 109 10.47 -11.16 2.52
CA PHE A 109 9.88 -10.23 1.55
C PHE A 109 8.42 -10.64 1.34
N TYR A 110 7.54 -9.66 1.29
CA TYR A 110 6.13 -9.93 1.02
C TYR A 110 5.55 -8.93 0.02
N ARG A 111 4.51 -9.37 -0.65
CA ARG A 111 3.62 -8.53 -1.43
C ARG A 111 2.19 -8.76 -0.98
N ALA A 112 1.47 -7.67 -0.80
CA ALA A 112 0.10 -7.66 -0.34
C ALA A 112 -0.81 -7.10 -1.43
N ARG A 113 -2.00 -7.69 -1.59
CA ARG A 113 -3.05 -7.25 -2.52
C ARG A 113 -4.40 -7.50 -1.89
N PHE A 114 -5.37 -6.66 -2.21
CA PHE A 114 -6.76 -7.03 -1.98
C PHE A 114 -7.38 -7.64 -3.24
N GLU A 115 -8.22 -8.63 -3.01
CA GLU A 115 -9.12 -9.19 -4.00
C GLU A 115 -10.54 -8.70 -3.67
N ASP A 116 -11.16 -7.98 -4.60
CA ASP A 116 -12.53 -7.49 -4.49
C ASP A 116 -13.50 -8.66 -4.29
N ALA A 117 -14.34 -8.58 -3.26
CA ALA A 117 -15.27 -9.67 -2.90
C ALA A 117 -16.33 -9.94 -3.96
N ARG A 118 -16.64 -8.95 -4.81
CA ARG A 118 -17.69 -9.03 -5.83
C ARG A 118 -17.15 -9.42 -7.19
N SER A 119 -16.09 -8.76 -7.65
CA SER A 119 -15.55 -8.93 -9.00
C SER A 119 -14.39 -9.92 -9.07
N GLY A 120 -13.73 -10.23 -7.94
CA GLY A 120 -12.50 -11.02 -7.92
C GLY A 120 -11.26 -10.26 -8.45
N MET A 121 -11.40 -8.97 -8.78
CA MET A 121 -10.27 -8.17 -9.26
C MET A 121 -9.27 -7.90 -8.16
N LEU A 122 -7.99 -7.89 -8.53
CA LEU A 122 -6.89 -7.63 -7.62
C LEU A 122 -6.47 -6.17 -7.65
N SER A 123 -6.15 -5.62 -6.48
CA SER A 123 -5.46 -4.33 -6.36
C SER A 123 -4.05 -4.38 -6.97
N GLU A 124 -3.45 -3.22 -7.17
CA GLU A 124 -2.01 -3.15 -7.35
C GLU A 124 -1.31 -3.69 -6.08
N PRO A 125 -0.13 -4.31 -6.21
CA PRO A 125 0.58 -4.87 -5.08
C PRO A 125 1.31 -3.81 -4.27
N TRP A 126 1.25 -3.93 -2.95
CA TRP A 126 2.20 -3.28 -2.05
C TRP A 126 3.28 -4.27 -1.63
N PHE A 127 4.52 -3.82 -1.66
CA PHE A 127 5.68 -4.62 -1.29
C PHE A 127 6.21 -4.17 0.06
N GLY A 128 6.64 -5.13 0.86
CA GLY A 128 7.30 -4.86 2.12
C GLY A 128 8.31 -5.94 2.47
N HIS A 129 9.04 -5.71 3.53
CA HIS A 129 9.93 -6.70 4.10
C HIS A 129 9.97 -6.53 5.63
N LEU A 130 10.24 -7.63 6.29
CA LEU A 130 10.48 -7.69 7.73
C LEU A 130 11.63 -8.65 8.01
N ARG A 131 12.16 -8.62 9.22
CA ARG A 131 13.07 -9.66 9.70
C ARG A 131 12.32 -10.56 10.67
N SER A 132 12.37 -11.87 10.46
CA SER A 132 11.78 -12.85 11.37
C SER A 132 12.54 -12.93 12.69
N ALA A 133 11.87 -13.41 13.74
CA ALA A 133 12.45 -13.48 15.06
C ALA A 133 13.68 -14.41 15.07
N PRO A 134 14.75 -14.03 15.81
CA PRO A 134 15.93 -14.86 15.97
C PRO A 134 15.67 -16.00 16.98
N THR A 135 16.34 -17.14 16.81
CA THR A 135 16.35 -18.23 17.80
C THR A 135 17.55 -18.15 18.73
N ARG A 136 18.48 -17.26 18.46
CA ARG A 136 19.67 -17.03 19.27
C ARG A 136 19.78 -15.56 19.61
N PRO A 137 20.39 -15.18 20.76
CA PRO A 137 20.64 -13.77 21.07
C PRO A 137 21.42 -13.08 19.95
N ARG A 138 21.00 -11.88 19.58
CA ARG A 138 21.71 -10.97 18.69
C ARG A 138 21.40 -9.54 19.09
N ASP A 139 22.18 -8.62 18.58
CA ASP A 139 21.90 -7.20 18.73
C ASP A 139 20.61 -6.82 18.00
N ILE A 140 19.77 -6.06 18.68
CA ILE A 140 18.52 -5.53 18.18
C ILE A 140 18.63 -4.01 18.14
N ARG A 141 18.27 -3.44 17.00
CA ARG A 141 18.12 -1.99 16.83
C ARG A 141 16.64 -1.67 16.71
N PHE A 142 16.14 -0.82 17.56
CA PHE A 142 14.79 -0.31 17.44
C PHE A 142 14.76 1.21 17.51
N VAL A 143 13.70 1.80 17.00
CA VAL A 143 13.36 3.21 17.18
C VAL A 143 12.08 3.26 17.99
N TRP A 144 11.95 4.30 18.78
CA TRP A 144 10.82 4.49 19.69
C TRP A 144 10.31 5.92 19.61
N GLY A 145 9.01 6.09 19.73
CA GLY A 145 8.33 7.37 19.78
C GLY A 145 6.90 7.21 20.23
N GLY A 146 6.22 8.31 20.40
CA GLY A 146 4.80 8.44 20.64
C GLY A 146 4.30 9.73 20.01
N ASP A 147 3.02 10.05 20.18
CA ASP A 147 2.42 11.34 19.81
C ASP A 147 2.65 11.71 18.33
N THR A 148 1.98 11.03 17.43
CA THR A 148 2.19 11.22 15.98
C THR A 148 1.78 12.59 15.50
N CYS A 149 0.60 13.05 15.88
CA CYS A 149 0.06 14.38 15.61
C CYS A 149 -0.64 14.87 16.88
N GLY A 150 -0.50 16.12 17.24
CA GLY A 150 -1.18 16.54 18.43
C GLY A 150 -1.23 18.04 18.66
N GLN A 151 -2.17 18.45 19.55
CA GLN A 151 -2.22 19.80 20.11
C GLN A 151 -2.32 20.91 19.05
N GLY A 152 -3.09 20.65 17.97
CA GLY A 152 -3.26 21.57 16.84
C GLY A 152 -2.21 21.42 15.73
N TYR A 153 -1.19 20.60 15.92
CA TYR A 153 -0.17 20.32 14.89
C TYR A 153 -0.46 18.98 14.22
N GLY A 154 -0.81 19.02 12.94
CA GLY A 154 -1.07 17.86 12.10
C GLY A 154 -0.04 17.70 10.98
N ILE A 155 -0.44 17.01 9.92
CA ILE A 155 0.39 16.83 8.73
C ILE A 155 0.53 18.18 8.01
N ASN A 156 1.76 18.61 7.78
CA ASN A 156 2.06 19.80 6.98
C ASN A 156 2.68 19.39 5.64
N PRO A 157 1.93 19.48 4.51
CA PRO A 157 2.44 19.12 3.19
C PRO A 157 3.63 19.98 2.74
N ASP A 158 3.65 21.27 3.07
CA ASP A 158 4.73 22.19 2.70
C ASP A 158 6.05 21.81 3.39
N PHE A 159 5.96 21.22 4.58
CA PHE A 159 7.10 20.68 5.31
C PHE A 159 7.52 19.27 4.84
N GLY A 160 6.76 18.64 3.96
CA GLY A 160 6.98 17.28 3.48
C GLY A 160 6.39 16.20 4.37
N GLY A 161 5.33 16.53 5.13
CA GLY A 161 4.60 15.60 5.99
C GLY A 161 5.37 15.18 7.23
N MET A 162 5.17 13.94 7.66
CA MET A 162 5.77 13.35 8.88
C MET A 162 7.20 12.87 8.65
N ARG A 163 8.12 13.77 8.42
CA ARG A 163 9.53 13.50 8.06
C ARG A 163 10.29 12.68 9.12
N ILE A 164 9.82 12.66 10.36
CA ILE A 164 10.47 11.87 11.43
C ILE A 164 10.51 10.38 11.09
N TYR A 165 9.46 9.85 10.46
CA TYR A 165 9.41 8.44 10.08
C TYR A 165 10.46 8.06 9.04
N GLU A 166 10.76 8.95 8.09
CA GLU A 166 11.86 8.72 7.16
C GLU A 166 13.24 8.75 7.88
N SER A 167 13.43 9.65 8.82
CA SER A 167 14.64 9.69 9.66
C SER A 167 14.82 8.42 10.48
N MET A 168 13.71 7.88 11.02
CA MET A 168 13.68 6.59 11.72
C MET A 168 14.02 5.43 10.76
N ARG A 169 13.40 5.39 9.58
CA ARG A 169 13.64 4.36 8.56
C ARG A 169 15.13 4.30 8.13
N MET A 170 15.76 5.45 7.94
CA MET A 170 17.17 5.54 7.59
C MET A 170 18.11 4.93 8.65
N ARG A 171 17.67 4.81 9.90
CA ARG A 171 18.42 4.12 10.96
C ARG A 171 18.41 2.60 10.81
N ARG A 172 17.63 2.05 9.86
CA ARG A 172 17.46 0.62 9.59
C ARG A 172 17.14 -0.16 10.86
N PRO A 173 16.07 0.20 11.60
CA PRO A 173 15.69 -0.54 12.80
C PRO A 173 15.15 -1.92 12.43
N ASP A 174 15.22 -2.85 13.37
CA ASP A 174 14.53 -4.15 13.30
C ASP A 174 13.02 -3.94 13.49
N PHE A 175 12.63 -2.96 14.34
CA PHE A 175 11.23 -2.58 14.54
C PHE A 175 11.11 -1.14 15.07
N PHE A 176 9.89 -0.60 14.98
CA PHE A 176 9.46 0.64 15.59
C PHE A 176 8.46 0.35 16.71
N LEU A 177 8.68 0.95 17.87
CA LEU A 177 7.76 0.92 19.00
C LEU A 177 7.06 2.26 19.11
N HIS A 178 5.74 2.27 18.98
CA HIS A 178 4.92 3.46 19.22
C HIS A 178 4.21 3.32 20.57
N SER A 179 4.42 4.26 21.49
CA SER A 179 3.92 4.16 22.87
C SER A 179 2.60 4.85 23.11
N GLY A 180 1.82 5.06 22.08
CA GLY A 180 0.48 5.65 22.16
C GLY A 180 0.36 7.00 21.48
N ASP A 181 -0.84 7.55 21.51
CA ASP A 181 -1.21 8.83 20.91
C ASP A 181 -0.88 8.87 19.40
N VAL A 182 -1.35 7.84 18.71
CA VAL A 182 -1.21 7.72 17.24
C VAL A 182 -2.04 8.79 16.54
N ILE A 183 -3.18 9.16 17.15
CA ILE A 183 -4.11 10.16 16.66
C ILE A 183 -4.70 10.93 17.85
N TYR A 184 -4.89 12.23 17.66
CA TYR A 184 -5.67 13.09 18.55
C TYR A 184 -6.93 13.52 17.80
N ALA A 185 -8.10 13.12 18.30
CA ALA A 185 -9.40 13.38 17.70
C ALA A 185 -10.37 14.03 18.68
N ASP A 186 -9.87 14.48 19.82
CA ASP A 186 -10.61 15.14 20.90
C ASP A 186 -10.84 16.64 20.68
N GLY A 187 -10.33 17.17 19.59
CA GLY A 187 -10.54 18.54 19.16
C GLY A 187 -10.30 18.74 17.66
N PRO A 188 -10.84 19.81 17.07
CA PRO A 188 -10.59 20.13 15.68
C PRO A 188 -9.13 20.50 15.44
N ILE A 189 -8.62 20.16 14.27
CA ILE A 189 -7.29 20.60 13.83
C ILE A 189 -7.46 21.90 13.03
N PRO A 190 -6.93 23.03 13.50
CA PRO A 190 -7.02 24.29 12.77
C PRO A 190 -6.20 24.24 11.48
N ALA A 191 -6.60 24.99 10.45
CA ALA A 191 -5.88 25.04 9.19
C ALA A 191 -4.44 25.60 9.35
N GLU A 192 -4.25 26.52 10.30
CA GLU A 192 -2.96 27.12 10.59
C GLU A 192 -2.74 27.28 12.09
N VAL A 193 -1.49 27.12 12.51
CA VAL A 193 -1.03 27.40 13.88
C VAL A 193 0.20 28.27 13.79
N THR A 194 0.24 29.33 14.60
CA THR A 194 1.45 30.15 14.77
C THR A 194 2.34 29.50 15.81
N ALA A 195 3.53 29.10 15.43
CA ALA A 195 4.53 28.52 16.33
C ALA A 195 5.16 29.61 17.23
N GLU A 196 5.88 29.21 18.27
CA GLU A 196 6.50 30.12 19.23
C GLU A 196 7.50 31.09 18.60
N ASP A 197 8.17 30.67 17.52
CA ASP A 197 9.11 31.49 16.75
C ASP A 197 8.43 32.42 15.76
N GLY A 198 7.08 32.45 15.72
CA GLY A 198 6.28 33.28 14.80
C GLY A 198 6.09 32.66 13.42
N SER A 199 6.64 31.49 13.14
CA SER A 199 6.40 30.80 11.87
C SER A 199 4.96 30.25 11.81
N ILE A 200 4.44 30.10 10.58
CA ILE A 200 3.10 29.55 10.34
C ILE A 200 3.23 28.07 10.00
N TRP A 201 2.61 27.23 10.82
CA TRP A 201 2.43 25.81 10.51
C TRP A 201 1.08 25.59 9.85
N ARG A 202 1.06 25.06 8.62
CA ARG A 202 -0.16 24.76 7.87
C ARG A 202 -0.50 23.30 7.96
N ASN A 203 -1.71 23.01 8.43
CA ASN A 203 -2.22 21.65 8.57
C ASN A 203 -2.99 21.20 7.32
N LEU A 204 -2.81 19.95 6.92
CA LEU A 204 -3.76 19.27 6.05
C LEU A 204 -5.05 19.03 6.83
N VAL A 205 -6.11 19.76 6.49
CA VAL A 205 -7.43 19.65 7.15
C VAL A 205 -8.43 19.09 6.16
N THR A 206 -9.24 18.14 6.64
CA THR A 206 -10.42 17.61 5.94
C THR A 206 -11.68 18.02 6.72
N GLU A 207 -12.87 17.75 6.17
CA GLU A 207 -14.13 18.03 6.84
C GLU A 207 -14.21 17.30 8.19
N GLU A 208 -13.77 16.04 8.23
CA GLU A 208 -13.76 15.21 9.45
C GLU A 208 -12.85 15.78 10.54
N LYS A 209 -11.73 16.39 10.15
CA LYS A 209 -10.77 17.01 11.10
C LYS A 209 -11.18 18.39 11.59
N SER A 210 -12.22 18.98 11.01
CA SER A 210 -12.74 20.31 11.44
C SER A 210 -13.62 20.25 12.67
N LYS A 211 -13.91 19.07 13.17
CA LYS A 211 -14.72 18.78 14.37
C LYS A 211 -14.12 17.63 15.19
N VAL A 212 -14.69 17.35 16.33
CA VAL A 212 -14.42 16.11 17.08
C VAL A 212 -14.99 14.93 16.31
N ALA A 213 -14.18 13.87 16.13
CA ALA A 213 -14.64 12.65 15.48
C ALA A 213 -15.62 11.87 16.36
N GLU A 214 -16.77 11.47 15.82
CA GLU A 214 -17.85 10.77 16.52
C GLU A 214 -18.14 9.40 15.92
N THR A 215 -17.69 9.13 14.71
CA THR A 215 -17.93 7.89 13.98
C THR A 215 -16.65 7.27 13.48
N LEU A 216 -16.66 5.96 13.23
CA LEU A 216 -15.50 5.27 12.65
C LEU A 216 -15.03 5.87 11.31
N HIS A 217 -15.97 6.41 10.53
CA HIS A 217 -15.65 7.05 9.23
C HIS A 217 -14.87 8.35 9.39
N GLU A 218 -15.01 9.03 10.53
CA GLU A 218 -14.37 10.32 10.83
C GLU A 218 -12.98 10.15 11.46
N PHE A 219 -12.63 8.93 11.88
CA PHE A 219 -11.29 8.54 12.31
C PHE A 219 -10.44 8.03 11.15
#